data_17e928b6a4b9cc67a305064460f7b442
#
_entry.id   17e928b6a4b9cc67a305064460f7b442
#
_cell.length_a   1.000
_cell.length_b   1.000
_cell.length_c   1.000
_cell.angle_alpha   90.00
_cell.angle_beta   90.00
_cell.angle_gamma   90.00
#
_symmetry.space_group_name_H-M   'P 1'
#
loop_
_entity.id
_entity.type
_entity.pdbx_description
1 polymer ?
#
loop_
_entity_poly.entity_id
_entity_poly.type
_entity_poly.pdbx_seq_one_letter_code
_entity_poly.pdbx_strand_id
1 'polypeptide(L)'
;RKDGFTDVRVLTEQGVVFKGTRINKTIGQHGTDEMYKVPALAQALGKTMGLVFQKPNYKTVYVAGDAIWDKQVESALTRYKPDAVILNTGYAKLTTFVDDSIIMGKDDVYRAYKFSPNAQIINVHMDTVNHGALSKAELRRFIEEKHLDKQRTLVPDDGQIYKF
;
A
#
# COMPACT_ATOMS: atom_id res chain seq x y z
N ARG A 1 -19.25 -11.73 -12.31
CA ARG A 1 -19.82 -12.45 -13.47
C ARG A 1 -21.06 -11.75 -14.03
N LYS A 2 -21.81 -11.00 -13.20
CA LYS A 2 -22.92 -10.17 -13.68
C LYS A 2 -22.44 -9.05 -14.62
N ASP A 3 -21.18 -8.63 -14.51
CA ASP A 3 -20.56 -7.54 -15.26
C ASP A 3 -19.84 -8.04 -16.53
N GLY A 4 -20.15 -9.24 -17.02
CA GLY A 4 -19.65 -9.80 -18.29
C GLY A 4 -18.27 -10.52 -18.20
N PHE A 5 -17.60 -10.51 -17.04
CA PHE A 5 -16.34 -11.23 -16.87
C PHE A 5 -16.56 -12.76 -16.86
N THR A 6 -15.90 -13.49 -17.74
CA THR A 6 -16.00 -14.94 -17.87
C THR A 6 -14.96 -15.71 -17.07
N ASP A 7 -13.74 -15.18 -16.92
CA ASP A 7 -12.65 -15.78 -16.13
C ASP A 7 -12.41 -14.96 -14.87
N VAL A 8 -13.19 -15.23 -13.83
CA VAL A 8 -13.05 -14.63 -12.49
C VAL A 8 -12.52 -15.67 -11.52
N ARG A 9 -11.34 -15.39 -10.95
CA ARG A 9 -10.67 -16.25 -9.97
C ARG A 9 -10.61 -15.56 -8.63
N VAL A 10 -11.01 -16.26 -7.59
CA VAL A 10 -10.87 -15.78 -6.21
C VAL A 10 -9.44 -16.05 -5.75
N LEU A 11 -8.74 -15.00 -5.33
CA LEU A 11 -7.42 -15.12 -4.76
C LEU A 11 -7.53 -15.62 -3.31
N THR A 12 -7.02 -16.82 -3.07
CA THR A 12 -6.98 -17.46 -1.74
C THR A 12 -5.61 -17.19 -1.08
N GLU A 13 -5.45 -17.63 0.19
CA GLU A 13 -4.18 -17.52 0.92
C GLU A 13 -3.05 -18.35 0.30
N GLN A 14 -3.40 -19.44 -0.43
CA GLN A 14 -2.42 -20.25 -1.17
C GLN A 14 -1.87 -19.52 -2.39
N GLY A 15 -2.48 -18.39 -2.78
CA GLY A 15 -2.14 -17.66 -3.98
C GLY A 15 -2.53 -18.39 -5.26
N VAL A 16 -2.23 -17.77 -6.39
CA VAL A 16 -2.45 -18.35 -7.72
C VAL A 16 -1.23 -18.14 -8.60
N VAL A 17 -1.07 -18.97 -9.61
CA VAL A 17 -0.09 -18.73 -10.68
C VAL A 17 -0.82 -18.32 -11.94
N PHE A 18 -0.49 -17.15 -12.47
CA PHE A 18 -1.06 -16.64 -13.70
C PHE A 18 0.07 -16.22 -14.65
N LYS A 19 0.13 -16.81 -15.83
CA LYS A 19 1.17 -16.58 -16.85
C LYS A 19 2.60 -16.60 -16.28
N GLY A 20 2.90 -17.58 -15.42
CA GLY A 20 4.20 -17.77 -14.79
C GLY A 20 4.50 -16.82 -13.61
N THR A 21 3.58 -15.92 -13.26
CA THR A 21 3.67 -15.04 -12.10
C THR A 21 2.84 -15.63 -10.96
N ARG A 22 3.46 -15.85 -9.80
CA ARG A 22 2.75 -16.18 -8.56
C ARG A 22 2.21 -14.89 -7.96
N ILE A 23 0.93 -14.89 -7.64
CA ILE A 23 0.24 -13.78 -6.98
C ILE A 23 -0.22 -14.29 -5.62
N ASN A 24 0.29 -13.69 -4.55
CA ASN A 24 -0.09 -14.00 -3.17
C ASN A 24 -0.91 -12.85 -2.60
N LYS A 25 -1.95 -13.19 -1.84
CA LYS A 25 -2.72 -12.25 -1.05
C LYS A 25 -2.00 -12.01 0.28
N THR A 26 -1.99 -10.75 0.73
CA THR A 26 -1.66 -10.38 2.11
C THR A 26 -2.88 -9.78 2.81
N ILE A 27 -2.85 -9.75 4.12
CA ILE A 27 -3.88 -9.09 4.92
C ILE A 27 -3.42 -7.65 5.16
N GLY A 28 -4.35 -6.73 5.22
CA GLY A 28 -4.14 -5.34 5.64
C GLY A 28 -5.36 -4.85 6.40
N GLN A 29 -5.26 -3.68 7.04
CA GLN A 29 -6.34 -3.05 7.76
C GLN A 29 -6.55 -1.62 7.25
N HIS A 30 -7.80 -1.30 6.91
CA HIS A 30 -8.21 0.01 6.40
C HIS A 30 -8.75 0.86 7.54
N GLY A 31 -7.90 1.63 8.21
CA GLY A 31 -8.22 2.38 9.40
C GLY A 31 -7.83 1.68 10.71
N THR A 32 -8.08 2.35 11.84
CA THR A 32 -7.65 1.91 13.17
C THR A 32 -8.63 0.94 13.82
N ASP A 33 -8.19 0.23 14.87
CA ASP A 33 -9.04 -0.67 15.66
C ASP A 33 -10.23 0.07 16.26
N GLU A 34 -10.05 1.34 16.64
CA GLU A 34 -11.12 2.18 17.19
C GLU A 34 -12.25 2.42 16.17
N MET A 35 -11.89 2.60 14.89
CA MET A 35 -12.87 2.74 13.81
C MET A 35 -13.70 1.46 13.64
N TYR A 36 -13.08 0.29 13.80
CA TYR A 36 -13.77 -1.00 13.69
C TYR A 36 -14.71 -1.32 14.85
N LYS A 37 -14.62 -0.59 15.97
CA LYS A 37 -15.60 -0.67 17.07
C LYS A 37 -16.96 -0.04 16.73
N VAL A 38 -17.01 0.79 15.69
CA VAL A 38 -18.24 1.39 15.15
C VAL A 38 -18.79 0.52 14.04
N PRO A 39 -19.92 -0.22 14.23
CA PRO A 39 -20.38 -1.24 13.27
C PRO A 39 -20.61 -0.72 11.85
N ALA A 40 -21.23 0.45 11.70
CA ALA A 40 -21.47 1.06 10.40
C ALA A 40 -20.17 1.42 9.68
N LEU A 41 -19.15 1.89 10.41
CA LEU A 41 -17.87 2.23 9.87
C LEU A 41 -17.05 0.98 9.53
N ALA A 42 -17.07 -0.04 10.39
CA ALA A 42 -16.45 -1.33 10.11
C ALA A 42 -17.00 -1.97 8.82
N GLN A 43 -18.31 -1.85 8.59
CA GLN A 43 -18.94 -2.30 7.36
C GLN A 43 -18.48 -1.48 6.15
N ALA A 44 -18.36 -0.17 6.27
CA ALA A 44 -17.96 0.73 5.19
C ALA A 44 -16.47 0.54 4.82
N LEU A 45 -15.58 0.45 5.80
CA LEU A 45 -14.14 0.22 5.60
C LEU A 45 -13.87 -1.20 5.06
N GLY A 46 -14.64 -2.19 5.51
CA GLY A 46 -14.55 -3.56 5.04
C GLY A 46 -13.22 -4.23 5.38
N LYS A 47 -12.81 -5.16 4.52
CA LYS A 47 -11.52 -5.85 4.62
C LYS A 47 -10.64 -5.42 3.45
N THR A 48 -9.44 -4.95 3.74
CA THR A 48 -8.45 -4.67 2.70
C THR A 48 -7.47 -5.83 2.53
N MET A 49 -6.81 -5.84 1.40
CA MET A 49 -5.76 -6.82 1.10
C MET A 49 -4.65 -6.17 0.29
N GLY A 50 -3.44 -6.65 0.50
CA GLY A 50 -2.34 -6.39 -0.40
C GLY A 50 -2.08 -7.57 -1.34
N LEU A 51 -1.21 -7.35 -2.31
CA LEU A 51 -0.82 -8.33 -3.32
C LEU A 51 0.71 -8.41 -3.44
N VAL A 52 1.25 -9.62 -3.47
CA VAL A 52 2.66 -9.86 -3.77
C VAL A 52 2.79 -10.60 -5.09
N PHE A 53 3.57 -10.03 -5.98
CA PHE A 53 3.85 -10.59 -7.30
C PHE A 53 5.28 -11.13 -7.33
N GLN A 54 5.44 -12.40 -7.68
CA GLN A 54 6.72 -13.08 -7.76
C GLN A 54 6.82 -13.87 -9.08
N LYS A 55 7.94 -13.68 -9.80
CA LYS A 55 8.25 -14.44 -11.01
C LYS A 55 9.74 -14.71 -11.05
N PRO A 56 10.20 -15.94 -11.42
CA PRO A 56 11.63 -16.23 -11.55
C PRO A 56 12.35 -15.20 -12.43
N ASN A 57 13.51 -14.74 -12.00
CA ASN A 57 14.34 -13.73 -12.67
C ASN A 57 13.72 -12.33 -12.81
N TYR A 58 12.68 -12.02 -12.03
CA TYR A 58 12.08 -10.68 -11.94
C TYR A 58 12.06 -10.19 -10.50
N LYS A 59 11.99 -8.90 -10.32
CA LYS A 59 11.81 -8.25 -9.03
C LYS A 59 10.50 -8.67 -8.37
N THR A 60 10.54 -8.95 -7.07
CA THR A 60 9.34 -9.17 -6.26
C THR A 60 8.70 -7.82 -5.96
N VAL A 61 7.41 -7.69 -6.25
CA VAL A 61 6.63 -6.47 -6.01
C VAL A 61 5.56 -6.74 -4.97
N TYR A 62 5.48 -5.87 -3.97
CA TYR A 62 4.40 -5.86 -2.99
C TYR A 62 3.56 -4.58 -3.14
N VAL A 63 2.26 -4.73 -3.29
CA VAL A 63 1.26 -3.65 -3.27
C VAL A 63 0.49 -3.78 -1.96
N ALA A 64 0.63 -2.81 -1.06
CA ALA A 64 0.00 -2.89 0.27
C ALA A 64 -1.53 -2.69 0.22
N GLY A 65 -2.03 -1.96 -0.78
CA GLY A 65 -3.43 -1.55 -0.87
C GLY A 65 -3.78 -0.45 0.13
N ASP A 66 -5.07 -0.24 0.36
CA ASP A 66 -5.58 0.77 1.30
C ASP A 66 -5.45 0.26 2.75
N ALA A 67 -4.25 0.31 3.27
CA ALA A 67 -3.93 -0.15 4.62
C ALA A 67 -3.22 0.92 5.43
N ILE A 68 -3.41 0.89 6.75
CA ILE A 68 -2.52 1.56 7.70
C ILE A 68 -1.24 0.73 7.89
N TRP A 69 -0.21 1.33 8.48
CA TRP A 69 0.98 0.58 8.89
C TRP A 69 0.67 -0.26 10.15
N ASP A 70 0.67 -1.56 10.00
CA ASP A 70 0.39 -2.51 11.07
C ASP A 70 1.31 -3.74 11.01
N LYS A 71 1.12 -4.67 11.95
CA LYS A 71 1.87 -5.93 12.01
C LYS A 71 1.66 -6.83 10.78
N GLN A 72 0.54 -6.69 10.07
CA GLN A 72 0.26 -7.47 8.86
C GLN A 72 1.14 -7.01 7.71
N VAL A 73 1.30 -5.68 7.54
CA VAL A 73 2.22 -5.09 6.57
C VAL A 73 3.66 -5.49 6.88
N GLU A 74 4.10 -5.38 8.13
CA GLU A 74 5.45 -5.79 8.57
C GLU A 74 5.69 -7.30 8.32
N SER A 75 4.70 -8.13 8.58
CA SER A 75 4.76 -9.58 8.33
C SER A 75 4.90 -9.87 6.83
N ALA A 76 4.17 -9.16 5.98
CA ALA A 76 4.30 -9.29 4.53
C ALA A 76 5.71 -8.89 4.04
N LEU A 77 6.23 -7.75 4.50
CA LEU A 77 7.57 -7.28 4.18
C LEU A 77 8.66 -8.26 4.63
N THR A 78 8.53 -8.79 5.84
CA THR A 78 9.48 -9.78 6.40
C THR A 78 9.46 -11.09 5.61
N ARG A 79 8.25 -11.59 5.31
CA ARG A 79 8.04 -12.87 4.63
C ARG A 79 8.50 -12.86 3.19
N TYR A 80 8.12 -11.82 2.44
CA TYR A 80 8.31 -11.79 0.99
C TYR A 80 9.56 -11.02 0.56
N LYS A 81 10.13 -10.18 1.43
CA LYS A 81 11.33 -9.36 1.17
C LYS A 81 11.29 -8.73 -0.23
N PRO A 82 10.24 -7.92 -0.54
CA PRO A 82 10.05 -7.39 -1.87
C PRO A 82 11.18 -6.44 -2.28
N ASP A 83 11.48 -6.41 -3.57
CA ASP A 83 12.41 -5.44 -4.17
C ASP A 83 11.75 -4.07 -4.38
N ALA A 84 10.43 -4.05 -4.60
CA ALA A 84 9.62 -2.84 -4.72
C ALA A 84 8.36 -2.96 -3.86
N VAL A 85 8.06 -1.90 -3.11
CA VAL A 85 6.89 -1.78 -2.23
C VAL A 85 6.06 -0.59 -2.68
N ILE A 86 4.81 -0.84 -3.05
CA ILE A 86 3.86 0.21 -3.45
C ILE A 86 2.92 0.47 -2.29
N LEU A 87 2.92 1.71 -1.79
CA LEU A 87 2.13 2.17 -0.65
C LEU A 87 1.11 3.22 -1.09
N ASN A 88 -0.13 3.07 -0.63
CA ASN A 88 -1.15 4.11 -0.74
C ASN A 88 -0.99 5.08 0.43
N THR A 89 -0.41 6.26 0.16
CA THR A 89 0.10 7.18 1.19
C THR A 89 -0.63 8.51 1.28
N GLY A 90 -1.84 8.60 0.74
CA GLY A 90 -2.63 9.83 0.74
C GLY A 90 -3.12 10.30 2.12
N TYR A 91 -2.84 9.55 3.20
CA TYR A 91 -3.24 9.88 4.58
C TYR A 91 -4.71 10.28 4.68
N ALA A 92 -5.59 9.48 4.10
CA ALA A 92 -7.02 9.76 4.03
C ALA A 92 -7.65 9.74 5.43
N LYS A 93 -8.46 10.75 5.74
CA LYS A 93 -9.07 10.98 7.06
C LYS A 93 -10.58 10.97 6.97
N LEU A 94 -11.21 10.56 8.08
CA LEU A 94 -12.65 10.67 8.28
C LEU A 94 -12.95 11.84 9.21
N THR A 95 -14.05 12.55 8.98
CA THR A 95 -14.45 13.72 9.77
C THR A 95 -14.71 13.41 11.25
N THR A 96 -15.06 12.17 11.57
CA THR A 96 -15.32 11.69 12.93
C THR A 96 -14.10 11.15 13.65
N PHE A 97 -12.98 10.93 12.92
CA PHE A 97 -11.72 10.41 13.45
C PHE A 97 -10.58 11.30 12.92
N VAL A 98 -10.59 12.57 13.35
CA VAL A 98 -9.73 13.63 12.80
C VAL A 98 -8.23 13.39 13.03
N ASP A 99 -7.87 12.66 14.08
CA ASP A 99 -6.48 12.38 14.44
C ASP A 99 -5.95 11.12 13.76
N ASP A 100 -6.84 10.25 13.26
CA ASP A 100 -6.51 8.98 12.67
C ASP A 100 -6.68 9.00 11.14
N SER A 101 -5.89 8.17 10.46
CA SER A 101 -6.01 7.94 9.03
C SER A 101 -6.52 6.53 8.74
N ILE A 102 -7.18 6.36 7.59
CA ILE A 102 -7.61 5.05 7.10
C ILE A 102 -6.57 4.37 6.21
N ILE A 103 -5.57 5.11 5.71
CA ILE A 103 -4.43 4.61 4.93
C ILE A 103 -3.13 5.24 5.42
N MET A 104 -2.01 4.73 4.96
CA MET A 104 -0.67 5.21 5.32
C MET A 104 -0.45 6.70 5.00
N GLY A 105 0.48 7.32 5.73
CA GLY A 105 0.95 8.68 5.55
C GLY A 105 2.47 8.78 5.50
N LYS A 106 3.00 10.01 5.60
CA LYS A 106 4.44 10.30 5.48
C LYS A 106 5.31 9.59 6.51
N ASP A 107 4.82 9.44 7.74
CA ASP A 107 5.57 8.75 8.79
C ASP A 107 5.66 7.24 8.52
N ASP A 108 4.65 6.66 7.88
CA ASP A 108 4.66 5.26 7.46
C ASP A 108 5.61 5.04 6.27
N VAL A 109 5.76 6.03 5.38
CA VAL A 109 6.80 6.02 4.34
C VAL A 109 8.19 5.96 4.97
N TYR A 110 8.44 6.75 6.03
CA TYR A 110 9.71 6.69 6.76
C TYR A 110 9.91 5.32 7.43
N ARG A 111 8.86 4.75 8.04
CA ARG A 111 8.91 3.40 8.63
C ARG A 111 9.24 2.34 7.58
N ALA A 112 8.55 2.36 6.44
CA ALA A 112 8.78 1.44 5.33
C ALA A 112 10.22 1.53 4.80
N TYR A 113 10.73 2.76 4.63
CA TYR A 113 12.11 3.02 4.20
C TYR A 113 13.14 2.40 5.16
N LYS A 114 12.92 2.49 6.47
CA LYS A 114 13.79 1.89 7.50
C LYS A 114 13.62 0.38 7.60
N PHE A 115 12.38 -0.10 7.52
CA PHE A 115 12.05 -1.52 7.67
C PHE A 115 12.54 -2.37 6.49
N SER A 116 12.53 -1.81 5.28
CA SER A 116 12.91 -2.50 4.06
C SER A 116 14.11 -1.81 3.37
N PRO A 117 15.33 -1.91 3.94
CA PRO A 117 16.50 -1.11 3.51
C PRO A 117 16.94 -1.38 2.07
N ASN A 118 16.58 -2.53 1.49
CA ASN A 118 16.94 -2.92 0.13
C ASN A 118 15.81 -2.71 -0.88
N ALA A 119 14.62 -2.31 -0.44
CA ALA A 119 13.47 -2.10 -1.31
C ALA A 119 13.39 -0.66 -1.82
N GLN A 120 12.82 -0.48 -3.01
CA GLN A 120 12.29 0.81 -3.46
C GLN A 120 10.89 0.99 -2.91
N ILE A 121 10.62 2.15 -2.32
CA ILE A 121 9.32 2.51 -1.77
C ILE A 121 8.64 3.47 -2.74
N ILE A 122 7.55 3.05 -3.33
CA ILE A 122 6.79 3.79 -4.35
C ILE A 122 5.50 4.27 -3.70
N ASN A 123 5.32 5.57 -3.62
CA ASN A 123 4.23 6.21 -2.91
C ASN A 123 3.19 6.72 -3.91
N VAL A 124 1.97 6.22 -3.79
CA VAL A 124 0.85 6.52 -4.71
C VAL A 124 -0.42 6.89 -3.93
N HIS A 125 -1.51 7.11 -4.64
CA HIS A 125 -2.84 7.40 -4.07
C HIS A 125 -2.89 8.73 -3.30
N MET A 126 -2.28 9.76 -3.89
CA MET A 126 -2.29 11.15 -3.43
C MET A 126 -2.90 12.05 -4.49
N ASP A 127 -3.45 13.20 -4.08
CA ASP A 127 -4.01 14.26 -4.94
C ASP A 127 -5.20 13.85 -5.84
N THR A 128 -5.80 12.68 -5.61
CA THR A 128 -6.87 12.12 -6.46
C THR A 128 -8.24 12.11 -5.81
N VAL A 129 -8.31 12.20 -4.48
CA VAL A 129 -9.53 12.17 -3.70
C VAL A 129 -9.57 13.30 -2.68
N ASN A 130 -10.78 13.82 -2.40
CA ASN A 130 -10.97 14.99 -1.55
C ASN A 130 -10.73 14.77 -0.05
N HIS A 131 -10.65 13.52 0.40
CA HIS A 131 -10.36 13.14 1.80
C HIS A 131 -8.90 12.75 2.02
N GLY A 132 -8.06 12.78 0.99
CA GLY A 132 -6.60 12.66 1.13
C GLY A 132 -6.02 13.91 1.78
N ALA A 133 -5.30 13.74 2.89
CA ALA A 133 -4.72 14.84 3.67
C ALA A 133 -3.20 15.00 3.44
N LEU A 134 -2.59 14.20 2.57
CA LEU A 134 -1.19 14.30 2.18
C LEU A 134 -1.07 14.40 0.66
N SER A 135 -0.48 15.49 0.19
CA SER A 135 -0.18 15.71 -1.23
C SER A 135 1.19 15.15 -1.62
N LYS A 136 1.39 14.90 -2.93
CA LYS A 136 2.70 14.54 -3.51
C LYS A 136 3.77 15.58 -3.18
N ALA A 137 3.42 16.87 -3.22
CA ALA A 137 4.34 17.97 -2.92
C ALA A 137 4.81 17.96 -1.45
N GLU A 138 3.90 17.70 -0.52
CA GLU A 138 4.22 17.59 0.91
C GLU A 138 5.07 16.35 1.21
N LEU A 139 4.76 15.21 0.59
CA LEU A 139 5.57 14.01 0.75
C LEU A 139 6.98 14.19 0.18
N ARG A 140 7.12 14.82 -0.99
CA ARG A 140 8.45 15.14 -1.58
C ARG A 140 9.27 16.03 -0.65
N ARG A 141 8.66 17.04 -0.02
CA ARG A 141 9.29 17.90 0.99
C ARG A 141 9.74 17.11 2.21
N PHE A 142 8.87 16.26 2.74
CA PHE A 142 9.20 15.39 3.87
C PHE A 142 10.38 14.45 3.57
N ILE A 143 10.44 13.87 2.37
CA ILE A 143 11.56 13.05 1.90
C ILE A 143 12.88 13.84 1.93
N GLU A 144 12.86 15.11 1.50
CA GLU A 144 14.03 16.02 1.57
C GLU A 144 14.41 16.34 3.01
N GLU A 145 13.46 16.73 3.85
CA GLU A 145 13.65 17.06 5.27
C GLU A 145 14.25 15.89 6.07
N LYS A 146 13.82 14.67 5.74
CA LYS A 146 14.30 13.43 6.38
C LYS A 146 15.57 12.86 5.74
N HIS A 147 16.11 13.51 4.71
CA HIS A 147 17.28 13.06 3.95
C HIS A 147 17.14 11.61 3.45
N LEU A 148 15.94 11.24 3.00
CA LEU A 148 15.72 9.92 2.42
C LEU A 148 16.27 9.87 1.00
N ASP A 149 16.81 8.72 0.62
CA ASP A 149 17.29 8.50 -0.73
C ASP A 149 16.13 8.58 -1.74
N LYS A 150 16.17 9.59 -2.60
CA LYS A 150 15.15 9.84 -3.64
C LYS A 150 15.13 8.77 -4.74
N GLN A 151 16.19 7.98 -4.88
CA GLN A 151 16.21 6.84 -5.81
C GLN A 151 15.49 5.61 -5.21
N ARG A 152 15.38 5.57 -3.89
CA ARG A 152 14.66 4.52 -3.17
C ARG A 152 13.25 4.91 -2.72
N THR A 153 12.98 6.21 -2.57
CA THR A 153 11.68 6.72 -2.08
C THR A 153 11.04 7.56 -3.18
N LEU A 154 10.23 6.89 -4.00
CA LEU A 154 9.67 7.43 -5.21
C LEU A 154 8.27 8.01 -4.98
N VAL A 155 8.00 9.17 -5.57
CA VAL A 155 6.68 9.81 -5.62
C VAL A 155 6.37 10.11 -7.08
N PRO A 156 5.79 9.15 -7.83
CA PRO A 156 5.56 9.28 -9.26
C PRO A 156 4.55 10.37 -9.60
N ASP A 157 4.78 11.04 -10.71
CA ASP A 157 3.73 11.80 -11.39
C ASP A 157 2.79 10.86 -12.12
N ASP A 158 1.58 11.34 -12.46
CA ASP A 158 0.59 10.50 -13.12
C ASP A 158 1.09 10.07 -14.50
N GLY A 159 1.02 8.78 -14.77
CA GLY A 159 1.55 8.17 -16.00
C GLY A 159 3.07 7.96 -16.02
N GLN A 160 3.80 8.32 -14.98
CA GLN A 160 5.23 8.10 -14.91
C GLN A 160 5.58 6.59 -14.85
N ILE A 161 6.57 6.19 -15.64
CA ILE A 161 7.02 4.79 -15.72
C ILE A 161 8.41 4.68 -15.08
N TYR A 162 8.55 3.72 -14.16
CA TYR A 162 9.84 3.29 -13.62
C TYR A 162 10.21 1.92 -14.18
N LYS A 163 11.51 1.73 -14.46
CA LYS A 163 12.08 0.43 -14.84
C LYS A 163 13.08 0.02 -13.76
N PHE A 164 13.02 -1.23 -13.30
CA PHE A 164 13.84 -1.79 -12.22
C PHE A 164 14.72 -2.94 -12.69
#